data_fb998efa1128fa25f76b5a46093b18a4
#
_entry.id   fb998efa1128fa25f76b5a46093b18a4
#
_cell.length_a   1.000
_cell.length_b   1.000
_cell.length_c   1.000
_cell.angle_alpha   90.00
_cell.angle_beta   90.00
_cell.angle_gamma   90.00
#
_symmetry.space_group_name_H-M   'P 1'
#
loop_
_entity.id
_entity.type
_entity.pdbx_description
1 polymer ?
#
loop_
_entity_poly.entity_id
_entity_poly.type
_entity_poly.pdbx_seq_one_letter_code
_entity_poly.pdbx_strand_id
1 'polypeptide(L)'
;MNTEQKALAINLDAGRFGTFAEIGAGQEVVRWFFHAGHASATVAKSISAYDTAVSDEIYGKAGHYVSRERLESMLDYEYALLLRRLDAARGEKTSFFVFADTVATRMRTDVG
;
A
#
# COMPACT_ATOMS: atom_id res chain seq x y z
N MET A 1 3.76 -14.72 17.87
CA MET A 1 2.91 -14.52 16.69
C MET A 1 3.75 -14.43 15.43
N ASN A 2 3.43 -15.22 14.42
CA ASN A 2 4.09 -15.09 13.12
C ASN A 2 3.41 -14.01 12.27
N THR A 3 3.95 -13.77 11.09
CA THR A 3 3.45 -12.71 10.20
C THR A 3 1.98 -12.94 9.79
N GLU A 4 1.62 -14.17 9.46
CA GLU A 4 0.24 -14.49 9.09
C GLU A 4 -0.72 -14.26 10.24
N GLN A 5 -0.36 -14.65 11.44
CA GLN A 5 -1.19 -14.43 12.62
C GLN A 5 -1.36 -12.96 12.94
N LYS A 6 -0.31 -12.15 12.74
CA LYS A 6 -0.38 -10.70 12.93
C LYS A 6 -1.32 -10.06 11.90
N ALA A 7 -1.22 -10.48 10.64
CA ALA A 7 -2.09 -9.97 9.58
C ALA A 7 -3.55 -10.34 9.86
N LEU A 8 -3.81 -11.58 10.27
CA LEU A 8 -5.15 -12.02 10.61
C LEU A 8 -5.73 -11.22 11.78
N ALA A 9 -4.92 -10.96 12.81
CA ALA A 9 -5.38 -10.18 13.96
C ALA A 9 -5.82 -8.78 13.53
N ILE A 10 -5.10 -8.14 12.60
CA ILE A 10 -5.48 -6.84 12.05
C ILE A 10 -6.75 -6.96 11.22
N ASN A 11 -6.85 -7.99 10.36
CA ASN A 11 -8.04 -8.20 9.53
C ASN A 11 -9.32 -8.43 10.36
N LEU A 12 -9.19 -9.07 11.51
CA LEU A 12 -10.32 -9.30 12.40
C LEU A 12 -10.71 -8.08 13.22
N ASP A 13 -9.84 -7.07 13.28
CA ASP A 13 -10.13 -5.81 13.93
C ASP A 13 -10.76 -4.84 12.90
N ALA A 14 -12.07 -4.80 12.84
CA ALA A 14 -12.80 -4.03 11.84
C ALA A 14 -12.63 -2.50 11.96
N GLY A 15 -11.85 -2.03 12.91
CA GLY A 15 -11.59 -0.61 13.11
C GLY A 15 -10.52 0.01 12.22
N ARG A 16 -9.82 -0.79 11.39
CA ARG A 16 -8.71 -0.32 10.56
C ARG A 16 -8.94 -0.67 9.10
N PHE A 17 -8.94 0.33 8.25
CA PHE A 17 -9.24 0.16 6.84
C PHE A 17 -8.36 1.08 5.99
N GLY A 18 -7.67 0.54 5.01
CA GLY A 18 -6.69 1.36 4.31
C GLY A 18 -6.27 0.86 2.95
N THR A 19 -5.39 1.65 2.36
CA THR A 19 -4.83 1.41 1.03
C THR A 19 -3.39 0.91 1.15
N PHE A 20 -3.07 -0.07 0.33
CA PHE A 20 -1.71 -0.59 0.17
C PHE A 20 -1.20 -0.22 -1.22
N ALA A 21 -0.12 0.53 -1.29
CA ALA A 21 0.51 0.93 -2.55
C ALA A 21 1.94 0.41 -2.58
N GLU A 22 2.18 -0.63 -3.36
CA GLU A 22 3.49 -1.29 -3.41
C GLU A 22 4.05 -1.22 -4.81
N ILE A 23 5.14 -0.48 -4.97
CA ILE A 23 5.74 -0.16 -6.25
C ILE A 23 7.08 -0.87 -6.42
N GLY A 24 7.29 -1.44 -7.60
CA GLY A 24 8.52 -2.14 -7.94
C GLY A 24 8.52 -3.58 -7.45
N ALA A 25 9.65 -4.05 -6.95
CA ALA A 25 9.84 -5.47 -6.62
C ALA A 25 9.30 -5.88 -5.23
N GLY A 26 8.89 -4.93 -4.40
CA GLY A 26 8.51 -5.20 -3.01
C GLY A 26 7.03 -5.46 -2.77
N GLN A 27 6.36 -6.23 -3.59
CA GLN A 27 4.90 -6.39 -3.56
C GLN A 27 4.46 -7.56 -2.68
N GLU A 28 4.84 -7.56 -1.42
CA GLU A 28 4.57 -8.69 -0.53
C GLU A 28 3.69 -8.39 0.67
N VAL A 29 3.61 -7.14 1.12
CA VAL A 29 2.95 -6.83 2.39
C VAL A 29 1.46 -7.10 2.32
N VAL A 30 0.76 -6.57 1.33
CA VAL A 30 -0.68 -6.79 1.21
C VAL A 30 -1.03 -8.27 1.02
N ARG A 31 -0.12 -9.02 0.42
CA ARG A 31 -0.32 -10.45 0.18
C ARG A 31 -0.52 -11.23 1.49
N TRP A 32 0.17 -10.83 2.56
CA TRP A 32 -0.03 -11.45 3.87
C TRP A 32 -1.46 -11.26 4.38
N PHE A 33 -2.04 -10.08 4.14
CA PHE A 33 -3.43 -9.82 4.55
C PHE A 33 -4.41 -10.64 3.75
N PHE A 34 -4.21 -10.76 2.42
CA PHE A 34 -5.05 -11.60 1.58
C PHE A 34 -4.94 -13.07 1.96
N HIS A 35 -3.73 -13.53 2.22
CA HIS A 35 -3.47 -14.93 2.56
C HIS A 35 -4.07 -15.31 3.92
N ALA A 36 -4.04 -14.40 4.88
CA ALA A 36 -4.56 -14.66 6.22
C ALA A 36 -6.10 -14.79 6.26
N GLY A 37 -6.80 -14.23 5.28
CA GLY A 37 -8.25 -14.22 5.23
C GLY A 37 -8.87 -13.01 5.91
N HIS A 38 -10.15 -12.76 5.60
CA HIS A 38 -10.90 -11.61 6.11
C HIS A 38 -10.31 -10.26 5.73
N ALA A 39 -9.58 -10.19 4.62
CA ALA A 39 -8.90 -8.96 4.19
C ALA A 39 -9.87 -7.82 3.85
N SER A 40 -11.11 -8.13 3.51
CA SER A 40 -12.10 -7.10 3.16
C SER A 40 -12.39 -6.12 4.30
N ALA A 41 -12.09 -6.50 5.54
CA ALA A 41 -12.25 -5.62 6.68
C ALA A 41 -11.07 -4.65 6.85
N THR A 42 -9.94 -4.91 6.21
CA THR A 42 -8.71 -4.13 6.37
C THR A 42 -8.30 -3.43 5.08
N VAL A 43 -8.40 -4.11 3.94
CA VAL A 43 -7.86 -3.63 2.67
C VAL A 43 -8.96 -2.95 1.85
N ALA A 44 -8.93 -1.63 1.81
CA ALA A 44 -9.83 -0.84 0.97
C ALA A 44 -9.41 -0.93 -0.50
N LYS A 45 -8.11 -0.88 -0.73
CA LYS A 45 -7.55 -0.87 -2.08
C LYS A 45 -6.11 -1.37 -2.01
N SER A 46 -5.75 -2.18 -2.98
CA SER A 46 -4.36 -2.57 -3.18
C SER A 46 -3.96 -2.16 -4.58
N ILE A 47 -2.90 -1.40 -4.70
CA ILE A 47 -2.36 -0.99 -6.00
C ILE A 47 -0.90 -1.36 -6.07
N SER A 48 -0.50 -1.92 -7.19
CA SER A 48 0.89 -2.22 -7.46
C SER A 48 1.25 -1.73 -8.85
N ALA A 49 2.47 -1.21 -8.98
CA ALA A 49 3.02 -0.83 -10.27
C ALA A 49 4.47 -1.26 -10.30
N TYR A 50 4.82 -2.00 -11.30
CA TYR A 50 6.19 -2.49 -11.48
C TYR A 50 6.99 -1.53 -12.35
N ASP A 51 6.35 -0.96 -13.33
CA ASP A 51 6.97 -0.08 -14.32
C ASP A 51 6.97 1.37 -13.83
N THR A 52 8.08 2.07 -14.02
CA THR A 52 8.22 3.46 -13.58
C THR A 52 7.28 4.42 -14.30
N ALA A 53 6.97 4.16 -15.57
CA ALA A 53 6.02 5.00 -16.31
C ALA A 53 4.61 4.92 -15.71
N VAL A 54 4.19 3.73 -15.30
CA VAL A 54 2.89 3.55 -14.64
C VAL A 54 2.88 4.26 -13.29
N SER A 55 3.95 4.14 -12.52
CA SER A 55 4.09 4.83 -11.25
C SER A 55 4.05 6.36 -11.43
N ASP A 56 4.69 6.88 -12.49
CA ASP A 56 4.68 8.31 -12.80
C ASP A 56 3.27 8.83 -13.14
N GLU A 57 2.48 8.03 -13.85
CA GLU A 57 1.11 8.41 -14.16
C GLU A 57 0.24 8.57 -12.92
N ILE A 58 0.51 7.79 -11.89
CA ILE A 58 -0.27 7.82 -10.65
C ILE A 58 0.23 8.92 -9.72
N TYR A 59 1.54 8.99 -9.49
CA TYR A 59 2.12 9.80 -8.42
C TYR A 59 2.96 10.98 -8.90
N GLY A 60 3.09 11.12 -10.22
CA GLY A 60 3.95 12.15 -10.78
C GLY A 60 5.40 11.68 -10.90
N LYS A 61 6.19 12.45 -11.64
CA LYS A 61 7.58 12.12 -11.91
C LYS A 61 8.45 12.46 -10.70
N ALA A 62 9.39 11.61 -10.36
CA ALA A 62 10.32 11.82 -9.27
C ALA A 62 11.77 11.64 -9.75
N GLY A 63 12.71 12.30 -9.06
CA GLY A 63 14.12 12.14 -9.34
C GLY A 63 14.64 10.73 -9.04
N HIS A 64 14.16 10.17 -7.94
CA HIS A 64 14.47 8.79 -7.55
C HIS A 64 13.18 8.07 -7.16
N TYR A 65 12.97 6.88 -7.71
CA TYR A 65 11.76 6.11 -7.46
C TYR A 65 11.79 5.37 -6.13
N VAL A 66 12.97 4.97 -5.69
CA VAL A 66 13.16 4.40 -4.36
C VAL A 66 13.70 5.50 -3.47
N SER A 67 12.82 6.29 -2.88
CA SER A 67 13.20 7.45 -2.09
C SER A 67 12.10 7.82 -1.10
N ARG A 68 12.48 8.59 -0.09
CA ARG A 68 11.53 9.16 0.85
C ARG A 68 10.53 10.08 0.16
N GLU A 69 11.01 10.87 -0.80
CA GLU A 69 10.15 11.78 -1.56
C GLU A 69 9.05 11.03 -2.30
N ARG A 70 9.40 9.93 -2.97
CA ARG A 70 8.41 9.11 -3.66
C ARG A 70 7.42 8.47 -2.69
N LEU A 71 7.90 7.96 -1.56
CA LEU A 71 7.03 7.38 -0.55
C LEU A 71 6.06 8.42 0.01
N GLU A 72 6.52 9.62 0.30
CA GLU A 72 5.65 10.68 0.78
C GLU A 72 4.58 11.05 -0.24
N SER A 73 4.95 11.13 -1.53
CA SER A 73 3.99 11.38 -2.60
C SER A 73 2.92 10.29 -2.67
N MET A 74 3.31 9.04 -2.54
CA MET A 74 2.37 7.92 -2.54
C MET A 74 1.42 7.98 -1.35
N LEU A 75 1.96 8.22 -0.17
CA LEU A 75 1.16 8.30 1.04
C LEU A 75 0.15 9.45 0.97
N ASP A 76 0.59 10.63 0.58
CA ASP A 76 -0.27 11.81 0.50
C ASP A 76 -1.40 11.61 -0.52
N TYR A 77 -1.06 11.11 -1.70
CA TYR A 77 -2.04 10.88 -2.76
C TYR A 77 -3.10 9.86 -2.33
N GLU A 78 -2.67 8.70 -1.83
CA GLU A 78 -3.59 7.62 -1.49
C GLU A 78 -4.42 7.94 -0.25
N TYR A 79 -3.85 8.63 0.73
CA TYR A 79 -4.59 9.00 1.93
C TYR A 79 -5.68 10.02 1.62
N ALA A 80 -5.35 11.04 0.84
CA ALA A 80 -6.34 12.04 0.43
C ALA A 80 -7.48 11.41 -0.36
N LEU A 81 -7.16 10.48 -1.26
CA LEU A 81 -8.16 9.78 -2.06
C LEU A 81 -9.06 8.90 -1.19
N LEU A 82 -8.49 8.20 -0.24
CA LEU A 82 -9.22 7.33 0.68
C LEU A 82 -10.19 8.12 1.54
N LEU A 83 -9.74 9.22 2.13
CA LEU A 83 -10.59 10.08 2.95
C LEU A 83 -11.75 10.66 2.14
N ARG A 84 -11.45 11.15 0.94
CA ARG A 84 -12.47 11.77 0.10
C ARG A 84 -13.59 10.80 -0.28
N ARG A 85 -13.25 9.54 -0.48
CA ARG A 85 -14.20 8.52 -0.93
C ARG A 85 -15.00 7.88 0.20
N LEU A 86 -14.39 7.71 1.36
CA LEU A 86 -14.92 6.81 2.37
C LEU A 86 -15.18 7.43 3.74
N ASP A 87 -14.67 8.63 4.00
CA ASP A 87 -14.78 9.24 5.32
C ASP A 87 -16.25 9.38 5.78
N ALA A 88 -17.11 9.84 4.88
CA ALA A 88 -18.52 10.02 5.19
C ALA A 88 -19.23 8.71 5.55
N ALA A 89 -18.75 7.59 5.00
CA ALA A 89 -19.38 6.28 5.22
C ALA A 89 -18.85 5.56 6.45
N ARG A 90 -17.61 5.83 6.86
CA ARG A 90 -16.92 5.05 7.89
C ARG A 90 -16.18 5.88 8.95
N GLY A 91 -16.08 7.20 8.78
CA GLY A 91 -15.12 8.05 9.48
C GLY A 91 -15.09 7.99 11.00
N GLU A 92 -16.26 7.89 11.66
CA GLU A 92 -16.31 7.99 13.12
C GLU A 92 -15.71 6.79 13.86
N LYS A 93 -15.82 5.61 13.29
CA LYS A 93 -15.42 4.35 13.96
C LYS A 93 -14.27 3.63 13.29
N THR A 94 -13.71 4.22 12.26
CA THR A 94 -12.68 3.57 11.47
C THR A 94 -11.42 4.43 11.43
N SER A 95 -10.30 3.83 11.74
CA SER A 95 -8.99 4.45 11.52
C SER A 95 -8.55 4.14 10.10
N PHE A 96 -8.41 5.18 9.28
CA PHE A 96 -7.89 5.03 7.92
C PHE A 96 -6.38 5.07 7.93
N PHE A 97 -5.78 4.25 7.08
CA PHE A 97 -4.33 4.22 6.95
C PHE A 97 -3.90 4.02 5.50
N VAL A 98 -2.67 4.38 5.22
CA VAL A 98 -2.02 4.06 3.95
C VAL A 98 -0.67 3.43 4.26
N PHE A 99 -0.41 2.32 3.63
CA PHE A 99 0.90 1.69 3.62
C PHE A 99 1.48 1.81 2.22
N ALA A 100 2.72 2.27 2.13
CA ALA A 100 3.38 2.40 0.84
C ALA A 100 4.81 1.89 0.93
N ASP A 101 5.24 1.17 -0.11
CA ASP A 101 6.64 0.85 -0.29
C ASP A 101 7.04 1.02 -1.75
N THR A 102 8.34 1.20 -1.95
CA THR A 102 8.93 1.22 -3.27
C THR A 102 10.27 0.51 -3.19
N VAL A 103 10.46 -0.48 -4.05
CA VAL A 103 11.66 -1.31 -4.06
C VAL A 103 12.18 -1.35 -5.50
N ALA A 104 13.48 -1.14 -5.65
CA ALA A 104 14.12 -1.16 -6.96
C ALA A 104 13.95 -2.52 -7.62
N THR A 105 13.58 -2.50 -8.89
CA THR A 105 13.55 -3.72 -9.69
C THR A 105 14.97 -4.04 -10.13
N ARG A 106 15.31 -5.32 -10.07
CA ARG A 106 16.65 -5.76 -10.48
C ARG A 106 16.71 -5.96 -11.99
N MET A 107 17.69 -5.33 -12.62
CA MET A 107 17.91 -5.52 -14.05
C MET A 107 18.68 -6.83 -14.30
N ARG A 108 18.55 -7.37 -15.50
CA ARG A 108 19.23 -8.63 -15.87
C ARG A 108 20.73 -8.58 -15.70
N THR A 109 21.31 -7.40 -15.88
CA THR A 109 22.76 -7.18 -15.81
C THR A 109 23.24 -6.94 -14.39
N ASP A 110 22.36 -6.80 -13.43
CA ASP A 110 22.73 -6.58 -12.05
C ASP A 110 23.34 -7.86 -11.45
N VAL A 111 24.48 -7.72 -10.82
CA VAL A 111 25.20 -8.81 -10.21
C VAL A 111 25.28 -8.56 -8.70
N GLY A 112 24.77 -9.48 -7.94
CA GLY A 112 24.92 -9.37 -6.49
C GLY A 112 23.68 -9.20 -5.74
#